data_2afdc4706d06e97909def50fb3e18247
#
_entry.id   2afdc4706d06e97909def50fb3e18247
#
_cell.length_a   1.000
_cell.length_b   1.000
_cell.length_c   1.000
_cell.angle_alpha   90.00
_cell.angle_beta   90.00
_cell.angle_gamma   90.00
#
_symmetry.space_group_name_H-M   'P 1'
#
loop_
_entity.id
_entity.type
_entity.pdbx_description
1 polymer ?
#
loop_
_entity_poly.entity_id
_entity_poly.type
_entity_poly.pdbx_seq_one_letter_code
_entity_poly.pdbx_strand_id
1 'polypeptide(L)'
;IKLINECAPEHLILFDDNYSSLLPFIENAGSIFCGKYSPESFGDYASGTNHVLPTNGKATTKSGLGIKDFGKQISVQTSTSEGFQNLSETVLNLSKAEKLDAHTNAVSIRNRLINKNFVNRKSLKIRNTNETKIFISLNLDGTGNSSINTGIKYFDHLLEQFAKHGKFDLMLDCQGDLEIDEHHSIEDIAITLGEAIFEALGSRTGIKRYANNEVLVMDEVKSSISIDLSTRRYLSFKTSKLREKVGEF
;
A
#
# COMPACT_ATOMS: atom_id res chain seq x y z
N ILE A 1 46.24 9.09 -26.25
CA ILE A 1 45.05 8.67 -25.50
C ILE A 1 43.81 9.38 -25.99
N LYS A 2 43.75 10.72 -25.99
CA LYS A 2 42.54 11.45 -26.41
C LYS A 2 42.06 11.00 -27.81
N LEU A 3 42.95 10.95 -28.80
CA LEU A 3 42.62 10.51 -30.14
C LEU A 3 42.10 9.07 -30.17
N ILE A 4 42.69 8.16 -29.38
CA ILE A 4 42.26 6.76 -29.28
C ILE A 4 40.80 6.69 -28.79
N ASN A 5 40.48 7.40 -27.70
CA ASN A 5 39.14 7.40 -27.13
C ASN A 5 38.10 8.07 -28.03
N GLU A 6 38.52 9.09 -28.82
CA GLU A 6 37.64 9.74 -29.79
C GLU A 6 37.37 8.83 -31.02
N CYS A 7 38.38 8.15 -31.52
CA CYS A 7 38.28 7.24 -32.64
C CYS A 7 37.55 5.96 -32.31
N ALA A 8 37.62 5.52 -31.03
CA ALA A 8 37.08 4.26 -30.57
C ALA A 8 37.33 3.08 -31.51
N PRO A 9 38.59 2.74 -31.72
CA PRO A 9 38.99 1.75 -32.76
C PRO A 9 38.42 0.37 -32.43
N GLU A 10 38.10 -0.37 -33.49
CA GLU A 10 37.74 -1.81 -33.39
C GLU A 10 38.88 -2.61 -32.81
N HIS A 11 40.08 -2.45 -33.36
CA HIS A 11 41.32 -3.05 -32.93
C HIS A 11 42.32 -1.97 -32.53
N LEU A 12 42.86 -2.01 -31.35
CA LEU A 12 43.93 -1.16 -30.87
C LEU A 12 45.18 -1.95 -30.58
N ILE A 13 46.27 -1.65 -31.28
CA ILE A 13 47.57 -2.24 -31.01
C ILE A 13 48.44 -1.25 -30.25
N LEU A 14 48.89 -1.60 -29.06
CA LEU A 14 49.84 -0.84 -28.26
C LEU A 14 51.19 -1.49 -28.35
N PHE A 15 51.97 -1.10 -29.37
CA PHE A 15 53.31 -1.61 -29.65
C PHE A 15 54.36 -0.85 -28.82
N ASP A 16 54.23 -0.97 -27.48
CA ASP A 16 55.09 -0.31 -26.51
C ASP A 16 55.34 -1.26 -25.34
N ASP A 17 56.54 -1.34 -24.82
CA ASP A 17 56.91 -2.19 -23.68
C ASP A 17 56.25 -1.61 -22.37
N ASN A 18 55.92 -0.32 -22.33
CA ASN A 18 55.26 0.34 -21.20
C ASN A 18 53.75 0.48 -21.36
N TYR A 19 53.12 -0.39 -22.15
CA TYR A 19 51.67 -0.33 -22.42
C TYR A 19 50.77 -0.31 -21.15
N SER A 20 51.23 -0.94 -20.06
CA SER A 20 50.48 -0.98 -18.79
C SER A 20 50.21 0.38 -18.18
N SER A 21 51.07 1.37 -18.47
CA SER A 21 50.87 2.76 -18.02
C SER A 21 49.80 3.50 -18.84
N LEU A 22 49.47 3.02 -20.03
CA LEU A 22 48.49 3.60 -20.94
C LEU A 22 47.08 3.01 -20.76
N LEU A 23 47.01 1.72 -20.42
CA LEU A 23 45.72 0.99 -20.30
C LEU A 23 44.67 1.65 -19.44
N PRO A 24 45.00 2.22 -18.25
CA PRO A 24 43.98 2.85 -17.39
C PRO A 24 43.29 4.06 -18.01
N PHE A 25 43.84 4.65 -19.06
CA PHE A 25 43.33 5.83 -19.73
C PHE A 25 42.63 5.53 -21.05
N ILE A 26 42.57 4.27 -21.47
CA ILE A 26 41.86 3.84 -22.69
C ILE A 26 40.45 3.45 -22.29
N GLU A 27 39.48 4.24 -22.72
CA GLU A 27 38.08 4.07 -22.41
C GLU A 27 37.31 3.37 -23.55
N ASN A 28 37.77 3.58 -24.79
CA ASN A 28 37.05 3.15 -25.99
C ASN A 28 37.94 2.37 -26.97
N ALA A 29 37.81 1.06 -26.98
CA ALA A 29 38.34 0.18 -27.98
C ALA A 29 37.55 -1.15 -28.00
N GLY A 30 37.44 -1.77 -29.15
CA GLY A 30 36.82 -3.11 -29.27
C GLY A 30 37.65 -4.22 -28.65
N SER A 31 38.93 -4.27 -29.03
CA SER A 31 39.98 -5.13 -28.41
C SER A 31 41.29 -4.38 -28.36
N ILE A 32 42.12 -4.66 -27.36
CA ILE A 32 43.45 -4.07 -27.16
C ILE A 32 44.50 -5.17 -27.16
N PHE A 33 45.47 -5.06 -28.08
CA PHE A 33 46.58 -5.97 -28.22
C PHE A 33 47.86 -5.29 -27.71
N CYS A 34 48.43 -5.85 -26.63
CA CYS A 34 49.49 -5.17 -25.89
C CYS A 34 50.86 -5.82 -26.09
N GLY A 35 51.84 -4.97 -26.38
CA GLY A 35 53.23 -5.37 -26.52
C GLY A 35 53.56 -6.01 -27.87
N LYS A 36 54.85 -6.28 -28.09
CA LYS A 36 55.40 -6.74 -29.37
C LYS A 36 55.02 -8.18 -29.74
N TYR A 37 54.49 -8.94 -28.82
CA TYR A 37 54.16 -10.37 -29.02
C TYR A 37 52.65 -10.64 -29.09
N SER A 38 51.80 -9.61 -29.16
CA SER A 38 50.37 -9.74 -29.24
C SER A 38 49.80 -9.22 -30.56
N PRO A 39 49.98 -9.96 -31.66
CA PRO A 39 49.38 -9.59 -32.93
C PRO A 39 47.86 -9.79 -32.89
N GLU A 40 47.14 -8.96 -33.62
CA GLU A 40 45.68 -9.00 -33.76
C GLU A 40 45.16 -10.41 -34.15
N SER A 41 45.86 -11.07 -35.09
CA SER A 41 45.52 -12.40 -35.57
C SER A 41 45.48 -13.46 -34.48
N PHE A 42 46.19 -13.29 -33.35
CA PHE A 42 46.05 -14.18 -32.21
C PHE A 42 44.66 -14.08 -31.60
N GLY A 43 44.09 -12.88 -31.55
CA GLY A 43 42.75 -12.64 -31.08
C GLY A 43 41.70 -13.29 -31.96
N ASP A 44 41.89 -13.27 -33.25
CA ASP A 44 40.94 -13.82 -34.22
C ASP A 44 40.90 -15.36 -34.17
N TYR A 45 42.03 -16.01 -33.90
CA TYR A 45 42.13 -17.46 -34.12
C TYR A 45 42.44 -18.29 -32.89
N ALA A 46 43.10 -17.74 -31.85
CA ALA A 46 43.67 -18.63 -30.82
C ALA A 46 43.71 -18.10 -29.38
N SER A 47 43.73 -16.79 -29.14
CA SER A 47 43.99 -16.23 -27.80
C SER A 47 42.75 -16.02 -26.93
N GLY A 48 41.57 -16.27 -27.47
CA GLY A 48 40.30 -16.17 -26.71
C GLY A 48 39.68 -14.78 -26.64
N THR A 49 40.29 -13.74 -27.19
CA THR A 49 39.60 -12.46 -27.44
C THR A 49 38.62 -12.64 -28.59
N ASN A 50 37.49 -11.90 -28.57
CA ASN A 50 36.47 -12.01 -29.60
C ASN A 50 36.87 -11.18 -30.83
N HIS A 51 36.69 -11.73 -32.05
CA HIS A 51 36.90 -11.02 -33.30
C HIS A 51 35.60 -10.32 -33.79
N VAL A 52 34.44 -10.58 -33.19
CA VAL A 52 33.19 -9.87 -33.47
C VAL A 52 33.14 -8.60 -32.62
N LEU A 53 33.68 -7.53 -33.15
CA LEU A 53 33.95 -6.31 -32.42
C LEU A 53 33.04 -5.15 -32.94
N PRO A 54 32.82 -4.11 -32.14
CA PRO A 54 32.06 -2.95 -32.57
C PRO A 54 32.83 -2.11 -33.54
N THR A 55 32.25 -1.87 -34.74
CA THR A 55 32.83 -1.09 -35.82
C THR A 55 32.32 0.37 -35.79
N ASN A 56 32.93 1.25 -36.60
CA ASN A 56 32.51 2.64 -36.84
C ASN A 56 32.37 3.47 -35.54
N GLY A 57 33.34 3.39 -34.65
CA GLY A 57 33.34 4.12 -33.39
C GLY A 57 32.32 3.65 -32.34
N LYS A 58 31.62 2.53 -32.59
CA LYS A 58 30.63 2.00 -31.65
C LYS A 58 31.23 1.42 -30.38
N ALA A 59 32.57 1.27 -30.33
CA ALA A 59 33.27 0.89 -29.09
C ALA A 59 33.09 1.91 -27.96
N THR A 60 32.54 3.09 -28.22
CA THR A 60 32.10 4.06 -27.20
C THR A 60 30.91 3.58 -26.38
N THR A 61 30.09 2.68 -26.90
CA THR A 61 28.84 2.24 -26.27
C THR A 61 28.61 0.74 -26.26
N LYS A 62 29.43 -0.02 -27.02
CA LYS A 62 29.31 -1.47 -27.17
C LYS A 62 30.65 -2.17 -26.97
N SER A 63 30.58 -3.33 -26.36
CA SER A 63 31.73 -4.28 -26.27
C SER A 63 31.73 -5.25 -27.45
N GLY A 64 32.82 -6.01 -27.60
CA GLY A 64 32.81 -7.20 -28.44
C GLY A 64 31.79 -8.23 -28.00
N LEU A 65 31.36 -9.07 -28.93
CA LEU A 65 30.36 -10.12 -28.67
C LEU A 65 30.79 -11.04 -27.55
N GLY A 66 29.91 -11.25 -26.56
CA GLY A 66 30.19 -12.10 -25.42
C GLY A 66 29.01 -12.99 -25.06
N ILE A 67 29.21 -13.89 -24.08
CA ILE A 67 28.17 -14.80 -23.61
C ILE A 67 26.91 -14.08 -23.18
N LYS A 68 27.04 -12.85 -22.66
CA LYS A 68 25.92 -12.03 -22.22
C LYS A 68 24.97 -11.63 -23.35
N ASP A 69 25.46 -11.59 -24.59
CA ASP A 69 24.65 -11.22 -25.77
C ASP A 69 23.70 -12.34 -26.19
N PHE A 70 23.98 -13.58 -25.76
CA PHE A 70 23.15 -14.77 -26.02
C PHE A 70 22.22 -15.13 -24.86
N GLY A 71 22.27 -14.39 -23.78
CA GLY A 71 21.48 -14.63 -22.59
C GLY A 71 20.48 -13.51 -22.26
N LYS A 72 19.45 -13.84 -21.47
CA LYS A 72 18.60 -12.84 -20.82
C LYS A 72 19.06 -12.63 -19.38
N GLN A 73 19.22 -11.39 -19.00
CA GLN A 73 19.41 -11.04 -17.59
C GLN A 73 18.06 -10.80 -16.94
N ILE A 74 17.76 -11.58 -15.91
CA ILE A 74 16.51 -11.47 -15.15
C ILE A 74 16.89 -11.09 -13.72
N SER A 75 16.34 -9.99 -13.22
CA SER A 75 16.49 -9.60 -11.81
C SER A 75 15.53 -10.40 -10.96
N VAL A 76 16.04 -11.03 -9.90
CA VAL A 76 15.24 -11.73 -8.90
C VAL A 76 15.46 -11.05 -7.55
N GLN A 77 14.36 -10.67 -6.91
CA GLN A 77 14.39 -10.06 -5.58
C GLN A 77 13.63 -10.92 -4.60
N THR A 78 14.27 -11.25 -3.49
CA THR A 78 13.62 -11.82 -2.30
C THR A 78 13.84 -10.88 -1.12
N SER A 79 12.86 -10.78 -0.24
CA SER A 79 12.94 -9.95 0.95
C SER A 79 12.56 -10.77 2.17
N THR A 80 13.33 -10.63 3.26
CA THR A 80 12.93 -11.13 4.57
C THR A 80 11.88 -10.23 5.19
N SER A 81 11.17 -10.70 6.24
CA SER A 81 10.23 -9.88 7.00
C SER A 81 10.90 -8.62 7.58
N GLU A 82 12.10 -8.76 8.11
CA GLU A 82 12.89 -7.64 8.64
C GLU A 82 13.32 -6.67 7.53
N GLY A 83 13.85 -7.17 6.42
CA GLY A 83 14.21 -6.35 5.26
C GLY A 83 13.00 -5.59 4.70
N PHE A 84 11.84 -6.22 4.67
CA PHE A 84 10.60 -5.56 4.27
C PHE A 84 10.21 -4.44 5.24
N GLN A 85 10.27 -4.67 6.56
CA GLN A 85 9.94 -3.65 7.57
C GLN A 85 10.87 -2.44 7.44
N ASN A 86 12.18 -2.67 7.30
CA ASN A 86 13.19 -1.61 7.18
C ASN A 86 12.99 -0.72 5.94
N LEU A 87 12.49 -1.29 4.84
CA LEU A 87 12.29 -0.55 3.58
C LEU A 87 10.88 0.04 3.43
N SER A 88 9.90 -0.46 4.17
CA SER A 88 8.48 -0.12 3.98
C SER A 88 8.19 1.36 4.07
N GLU A 89 8.73 2.06 5.08
CA GLU A 89 8.47 3.49 5.29
C GLU A 89 9.04 4.32 4.14
N THR A 90 10.26 4.02 3.72
CA THR A 90 10.91 4.71 2.59
C THR A 90 10.09 4.55 1.31
N VAL A 91 9.66 3.32 1.00
CA VAL A 91 8.87 3.05 -0.21
C VAL A 91 7.49 3.71 -0.14
N LEU A 92 6.84 3.71 1.03
CA LEU A 92 5.56 4.41 1.22
C LEU A 92 5.68 5.92 1.02
N ASN A 93 6.76 6.53 1.51
CA ASN A 93 6.97 7.96 1.36
C ASN A 93 7.26 8.34 -0.09
N LEU A 94 8.13 7.60 -0.77
CA LEU A 94 8.47 7.84 -2.17
C LEU A 94 7.26 7.61 -3.10
N SER A 95 6.56 6.49 -2.95
CA SER A 95 5.41 6.18 -3.81
C SER A 95 4.25 7.16 -3.63
N LYS A 96 4.05 7.71 -2.42
CA LYS A 96 3.08 8.80 -2.20
C LYS A 96 3.52 10.11 -2.84
N ALA A 97 4.81 10.46 -2.73
CA ALA A 97 5.36 11.67 -3.37
C ALA A 97 5.21 11.62 -4.90
N GLU A 98 5.39 10.43 -5.48
CA GLU A 98 5.20 10.17 -6.91
C GLU A 98 3.73 9.96 -7.31
N LYS A 99 2.78 9.94 -6.34
CA LYS A 99 1.35 9.68 -6.55
C LYS A 99 1.06 8.31 -7.18
N LEU A 100 1.86 7.31 -6.86
CA LEU A 100 1.74 5.94 -7.35
C LEU A 100 0.94 5.08 -6.35
N ASP A 101 -0.38 5.22 -6.33
CA ASP A 101 -1.28 4.58 -5.37
C ASP A 101 -1.17 3.05 -5.36
N ALA A 102 -1.00 2.43 -6.52
CA ALA A 102 -0.83 0.98 -6.62
C ALA A 102 0.45 0.49 -5.92
N HIS A 103 1.55 1.24 -6.02
CA HIS A 103 2.82 0.94 -5.34
C HIS A 103 2.68 1.13 -3.83
N THR A 104 2.05 2.23 -3.40
CA THR A 104 1.72 2.50 -1.99
C THR A 104 0.88 1.37 -1.40
N ASN A 105 -0.16 0.94 -2.11
CA ASN A 105 -1.05 -0.14 -1.67
C ASN A 105 -0.34 -1.49 -1.59
N ALA A 106 0.56 -1.80 -2.52
CA ALA A 106 1.32 -3.05 -2.50
C ALA A 106 2.15 -3.22 -1.22
N VAL A 107 2.75 -2.14 -0.71
CA VAL A 107 3.49 -2.14 0.56
C VAL A 107 2.53 -2.12 1.75
N SER A 108 1.49 -1.30 1.72
CA SER A 108 0.53 -1.15 2.81
C SER A 108 -0.18 -2.47 3.16
N ILE A 109 -0.58 -3.23 2.14
CA ILE A 109 -1.22 -4.54 2.33
C ILE A 109 -0.27 -5.52 3.01
N ARG A 110 1.00 -5.57 2.59
CA ARG A 110 2.01 -6.46 3.18
C ARG A 110 2.38 -6.05 4.60
N ASN A 111 2.46 -4.75 4.88
CA ASN A 111 2.64 -4.25 6.25
C ASN A 111 1.53 -4.74 7.19
N ARG A 112 0.29 -4.79 6.70
CA ARG A 112 -0.83 -5.37 7.47
C ARG A 112 -0.64 -6.85 7.75
N LEU A 113 -0.04 -7.61 6.84
CA LEU A 113 0.21 -9.05 7.01
C LEU A 113 1.35 -9.35 7.99
N ILE A 114 2.38 -8.50 8.03
CA ILE A 114 3.58 -8.69 8.87
C ILE A 114 3.33 -8.21 10.29
N ASN A 115 2.64 -7.10 10.46
CA ASN A 115 2.19 -6.63 11.77
C ASN A 115 1.05 -7.55 12.25
N LYS A 116 1.37 -8.81 12.50
CA LYS A 116 0.48 -9.85 13.04
C LYS A 116 -0.01 -9.62 14.47
N ASN A 117 0.12 -8.44 15.01
CA ASN A 117 -0.83 -7.86 15.94
C ASN A 117 -2.05 -7.29 15.17
N PHE A 118 -2.43 -7.95 14.08
CA PHE A 118 -3.78 -7.80 13.55
C PHE A 118 -4.69 -8.42 14.62
N VAL A 119 -4.97 -7.62 15.59
CA VAL A 119 -6.18 -7.80 16.40
C VAL A 119 -7.26 -7.88 15.33
N ASN A 120 -7.85 -9.05 15.19
CA ASN A 120 -8.99 -9.27 14.32
C ASN A 120 -10.09 -8.36 14.88
N ARG A 121 -10.21 -7.13 14.34
CA ARG A 121 -11.11 -6.11 14.87
C ARG A 121 -12.55 -6.45 14.53
N LYS A 122 -12.94 -7.63 15.02
CA LYS A 122 -14.27 -8.20 14.89
C LYS A 122 -14.87 -8.40 16.26
N SER A 123 -16.16 -8.27 16.31
CA SER A 123 -16.95 -8.61 17.50
C SER A 123 -18.27 -9.23 17.11
N LEU A 124 -18.83 -9.98 18.04
CA LEU A 124 -20.14 -10.54 17.93
C LEU A 124 -20.87 -10.23 19.24
N LYS A 125 -22.02 -9.58 19.16
CA LYS A 125 -22.85 -9.23 20.32
C LYS A 125 -24.25 -9.80 20.17
N ILE A 126 -24.73 -10.28 21.29
CA ILE A 126 -26.13 -10.68 21.47
C ILE A 126 -26.64 -9.95 22.70
N ARG A 127 -27.75 -9.24 22.56
CA ARG A 127 -28.44 -8.59 23.66
C ARG A 127 -29.89 -9.05 23.67
N ASN A 128 -30.35 -9.48 24.81
CA ASN A 128 -31.75 -9.88 25.04
C ASN A 128 -32.25 -9.12 26.25
N THR A 129 -33.27 -8.31 26.05
CA THR A 129 -34.03 -7.63 27.10
C THR A 129 -35.48 -8.13 27.10
N ASN A 130 -36.35 -7.51 27.86
CA ASN A 130 -37.78 -7.82 27.76
C ASN A 130 -38.41 -7.21 26.50
N GLU A 131 -37.81 -6.12 26.00
CA GLU A 131 -38.31 -5.32 24.87
C GLU A 131 -37.63 -5.72 23.56
N THR A 132 -36.35 -6.15 23.58
CA THR A 132 -35.57 -6.35 22.36
C THR A 132 -34.76 -7.64 22.36
N LYS A 133 -34.55 -8.22 21.16
CA LYS A 133 -33.57 -9.27 20.89
C LYS A 133 -32.68 -8.80 19.74
N ILE A 134 -31.39 -8.63 20.02
CA ILE A 134 -30.46 -8.02 19.10
C ILE A 134 -29.29 -8.95 18.87
N PHE A 135 -28.93 -9.08 17.59
CA PHE A 135 -27.71 -9.76 17.14
C PHE A 135 -26.88 -8.77 16.31
N ILE A 136 -25.60 -8.60 16.64
CA ILE A 136 -24.65 -7.78 15.88
C ILE A 136 -23.37 -8.57 15.63
N SER A 137 -22.97 -8.66 14.35
CA SER A 137 -21.63 -9.08 13.94
C SER A 137 -20.97 -7.92 13.20
N LEU A 138 -19.84 -7.46 13.74
CA LEU A 138 -19.11 -6.29 13.25
C LEU A 138 -17.68 -6.67 12.88
N ASN A 139 -17.22 -6.22 11.71
CA ASN A 139 -15.83 -6.26 11.28
C ASN A 139 -15.36 -4.85 10.91
N LEU A 140 -14.50 -4.25 11.74
CA LEU A 140 -13.98 -2.89 11.49
C LEU A 140 -12.99 -2.83 10.33
N ASP A 141 -12.43 -3.97 9.89
CA ASP A 141 -11.55 -4.10 8.74
C ASP A 141 -12.30 -4.69 7.54
N GLY A 142 -13.56 -4.32 7.38
CA GLY A 142 -14.45 -4.77 6.32
C GLY A 142 -14.28 -4.02 4.99
N THR A 143 -15.24 -4.22 4.12
CA THR A 143 -15.33 -3.60 2.79
C THR A 143 -16.58 -2.73 2.60
N GLY A 144 -17.42 -2.63 3.62
CA GLY A 144 -18.67 -1.88 3.62
C GLY A 144 -19.89 -2.74 3.26
N ASN A 145 -19.78 -4.07 3.42
CA ASN A 145 -20.91 -4.96 3.24
C ASN A 145 -21.82 -4.90 4.47
N SER A 146 -23.12 -4.82 4.25
CA SER A 146 -24.10 -4.78 5.33
C SER A 146 -25.30 -5.70 5.06
N SER A 147 -25.86 -6.22 6.16
CA SER A 147 -27.14 -6.94 6.20
C SER A 147 -27.83 -6.50 7.48
N ILE A 148 -28.81 -5.59 7.35
CA ILE A 148 -29.41 -4.88 8.48
C ILE A 148 -30.91 -5.04 8.42
N ASN A 149 -31.49 -5.41 9.56
CA ASN A 149 -32.92 -5.52 9.75
C ASN A 149 -33.27 -5.12 11.18
N THR A 150 -33.71 -3.89 11.36
CA THR A 150 -34.16 -3.35 12.67
C THR A 150 -35.67 -3.31 12.80
N GLY A 151 -36.37 -3.55 11.70
CA GLY A 151 -37.82 -3.30 11.60
C GLY A 151 -38.17 -1.85 11.29
N ILE A 152 -37.23 -0.90 11.44
CA ILE A 152 -37.39 0.53 11.18
C ILE A 152 -36.61 0.90 9.91
N LYS A 153 -37.29 1.03 8.78
CA LYS A 153 -36.65 1.12 7.46
C LYS A 153 -35.72 2.33 7.29
N TYR A 154 -36.05 3.45 7.88
CA TYR A 154 -35.19 4.64 7.83
C TYR A 154 -33.91 4.42 8.65
N PHE A 155 -34.01 3.76 9.80
CA PHE A 155 -32.84 3.41 10.61
C PHE A 155 -31.96 2.37 9.95
N ASP A 156 -32.56 1.34 9.29
CA ASP A 156 -31.81 0.39 8.45
C ASP A 156 -30.94 1.15 7.45
N HIS A 157 -31.52 2.10 6.71
CA HIS A 157 -30.81 2.91 5.73
C HIS A 157 -29.64 3.71 6.34
N LEU A 158 -29.84 4.36 7.49
CA LEU A 158 -28.76 5.09 8.17
C LEU A 158 -27.60 4.19 8.59
N LEU A 159 -27.87 3.00 9.12
CA LEU A 159 -26.87 2.02 9.51
C LEU A 159 -26.14 1.42 8.30
N GLU A 160 -26.83 1.22 7.16
CA GLU A 160 -26.21 0.85 5.91
C GLU A 160 -25.22 1.91 5.40
N GLN A 161 -25.60 3.20 5.48
CA GLN A 161 -24.67 4.30 5.15
C GLN A 161 -23.48 4.34 6.08
N PHE A 162 -23.71 4.15 7.39
CA PHE A 162 -22.62 4.05 8.37
C PHE A 162 -21.63 2.92 8.04
N ALA A 163 -22.13 1.73 7.73
CA ALA A 163 -21.31 0.59 7.35
C ALA A 163 -20.54 0.86 6.05
N LYS A 164 -21.23 1.34 5.02
CA LYS A 164 -20.68 1.59 3.69
C LYS A 164 -19.58 2.65 3.69
N HIS A 165 -19.83 3.81 4.29
CA HIS A 165 -18.88 4.92 4.33
C HIS A 165 -17.75 4.67 5.31
N GLY A 166 -18.02 3.99 6.43
CA GLY A 166 -17.01 3.54 7.39
C GLY A 166 -16.18 2.37 6.90
N LYS A 167 -16.60 1.70 5.81
CA LYS A 167 -16.01 0.45 5.29
C LYS A 167 -16.01 -0.68 6.32
N PHE A 168 -17.04 -0.73 7.16
CA PHE A 168 -17.28 -1.81 8.09
C PHE A 168 -18.10 -2.92 7.41
N ASP A 169 -17.87 -4.19 7.78
CA ASP A 169 -18.88 -5.19 7.48
C ASP A 169 -19.76 -5.31 8.72
N LEU A 170 -21.07 -5.13 8.54
CA LEU A 170 -22.05 -5.08 9.63
C LEU A 170 -23.25 -5.98 9.31
N MET A 171 -23.47 -7.00 10.14
CA MET A 171 -24.71 -7.73 10.18
C MET A 171 -25.43 -7.37 11.47
N LEU A 172 -26.68 -6.94 11.35
CA LEU A 172 -27.51 -6.52 12.48
C LEU A 172 -28.94 -7.00 12.27
N ASP A 173 -29.45 -7.74 13.24
CA ASP A 173 -30.87 -8.12 13.29
C ASP A 173 -31.42 -7.75 14.67
N CYS A 174 -32.57 -7.10 14.67
CA CYS A 174 -33.28 -6.69 15.87
C CYS A 174 -34.76 -7.08 15.77
N GLN A 175 -35.24 -7.72 16.81
CA GLN A 175 -36.64 -7.96 17.06
C GLN A 175 -37.04 -7.17 18.29
N GLY A 176 -37.69 -6.04 18.12
CA GLY A 176 -38.17 -5.16 19.18
C GLY A 176 -39.69 -5.07 19.21
N ASP A 177 -40.21 -4.50 20.27
CA ASP A 177 -41.63 -4.25 20.56
C ASP A 177 -42.14 -2.98 19.86
N LEU A 178 -41.94 -2.91 18.53
CA LEU A 178 -42.25 -1.73 17.70
C LEU A 178 -43.73 -1.30 17.74
N GLU A 179 -44.60 -2.20 18.17
CA GLU A 179 -46.01 -1.90 18.42
C GLU A 179 -46.21 -0.97 19.64
N ILE A 180 -45.21 -0.85 20.53
CA ILE A 180 -45.21 0.04 21.67
C ILE A 180 -44.53 1.36 21.28
N ASP A 181 -43.23 1.26 20.92
CA ASP A 181 -42.44 2.42 20.51
C ASP A 181 -41.13 1.97 19.82
N GLU A 182 -40.61 2.76 18.92
CA GLU A 182 -39.31 2.52 18.24
C GLU A 182 -38.10 2.77 19.16
N HIS A 183 -38.35 3.53 20.27
CA HIS A 183 -37.31 3.96 21.21
C HIS A 183 -36.47 2.82 21.75
N HIS A 184 -37.12 1.75 22.25
CA HIS A 184 -36.42 0.59 22.84
C HIS A 184 -35.46 -0.04 21.83
N SER A 185 -35.91 -0.22 20.59
CA SER A 185 -35.09 -0.79 19.53
C SER A 185 -33.89 0.10 19.16
N ILE A 186 -34.11 1.40 19.01
CA ILE A 186 -33.04 2.36 18.63
C ILE A 186 -32.01 2.47 19.74
N GLU A 187 -32.43 2.59 21.02
CA GLU A 187 -31.54 2.71 22.15
C GLU A 187 -30.71 1.43 22.35
N ASP A 188 -31.33 0.27 22.38
CA ASP A 188 -30.65 -1.00 22.59
C ASP A 188 -29.72 -1.36 21.45
N ILE A 189 -30.05 -1.06 20.20
CA ILE A 189 -29.15 -1.18 19.05
C ILE A 189 -27.94 -0.27 19.20
N ALA A 190 -28.14 1.00 19.58
CA ALA A 190 -27.05 1.96 19.76
C ALA A 190 -26.09 1.52 20.87
N ILE A 191 -26.61 1.05 21.98
CA ILE A 191 -25.81 0.49 23.10
C ILE A 191 -25.00 -0.73 22.62
N THR A 192 -25.69 -1.68 21.99
CA THR A 192 -25.06 -2.94 21.55
C THR A 192 -24.02 -2.72 20.47
N LEU A 193 -24.27 -1.81 19.52
CA LEU A 193 -23.30 -1.45 18.48
C LEU A 193 -22.09 -0.72 19.09
N GLY A 194 -22.31 0.17 20.04
CA GLY A 194 -21.22 0.83 20.77
C GLY A 194 -20.33 -0.17 21.51
N GLU A 195 -20.91 -1.18 22.17
CA GLU A 195 -20.20 -2.27 22.81
C GLU A 195 -19.44 -3.16 21.80
N ALA A 196 -20.04 -3.43 20.64
CA ALA A 196 -19.41 -4.16 19.57
C ALA A 196 -18.18 -3.43 19.02
N ILE A 197 -18.29 -2.13 18.78
CA ILE A 197 -17.16 -1.28 18.35
C ILE A 197 -16.06 -1.27 19.41
N PHE A 198 -16.43 -1.09 20.68
CA PHE A 198 -15.49 -1.08 21.78
C PHE A 198 -14.67 -2.38 21.89
N GLU A 199 -15.35 -3.51 21.78
CA GLU A 199 -14.70 -4.83 21.80
C GLU A 199 -13.81 -5.05 20.57
N ALA A 200 -14.30 -4.73 19.38
CA ALA A 200 -13.55 -4.86 18.15
C ALA A 200 -12.28 -3.98 18.13
N LEU A 201 -12.29 -2.81 18.76
CA LEU A 201 -11.13 -1.94 18.91
C LEU A 201 -10.06 -2.50 19.85
N GLY A 202 -10.41 -3.39 20.76
CA GLY A 202 -9.49 -4.04 21.67
C GLY A 202 -8.63 -3.06 22.48
N SER A 203 -7.31 -3.26 22.48
CA SER A 203 -6.35 -2.40 23.20
C SER A 203 -6.23 -0.98 22.66
N ARG A 204 -6.75 -0.71 21.48
CA ARG A 204 -6.62 0.57 20.75
C ARG A 204 -5.19 0.99 20.45
N THR A 205 -4.21 0.08 20.59
CA THR A 205 -2.83 0.35 20.25
C THR A 205 -2.68 0.51 18.74
N GLY A 206 -2.04 1.58 18.30
CA GLY A 206 -1.76 1.83 16.88
C GLY A 206 -2.94 2.37 16.06
N ILE A 207 -4.08 2.71 16.70
CA ILE A 207 -5.19 3.39 16.01
C ILE A 207 -5.05 4.91 16.06
N LYS A 208 -5.63 5.60 15.09
CA LYS A 208 -5.83 7.05 15.13
C LYS A 208 -6.98 7.35 16.08
N ARG A 209 -6.66 7.81 17.30
CA ARG A 209 -7.64 8.03 18.38
C ARG A 209 -8.63 9.13 18.07
N TYR A 210 -8.17 10.23 17.47
CA TYR A 210 -8.97 11.43 17.22
C TYR A 210 -9.33 11.54 15.75
N ALA A 211 -10.58 11.89 15.46
CA ALA A 211 -11.05 12.25 14.14
C ALA A 211 -12.08 13.39 14.24
N ASN A 212 -12.06 14.25 13.25
CA ASN A 212 -13.08 15.26 13.07
C ASN A 212 -13.45 15.37 11.60
N ASN A 213 -14.69 15.73 11.34
CA ASN A 213 -15.16 16.25 10.07
C ASN A 213 -15.57 17.72 10.29
N GLU A 214 -14.92 18.63 9.57
CA GLU A 214 -15.19 20.05 9.75
C GLU A 214 -16.63 20.39 9.37
N VAL A 215 -17.06 19.92 8.22
CA VAL A 215 -18.44 20.15 7.75
C VAL A 215 -18.82 19.10 6.71
N LEU A 216 -19.93 18.43 6.94
CA LEU A 216 -20.66 17.68 5.93
C LEU A 216 -21.95 18.45 5.58
N VAL A 217 -22.18 18.66 4.30
CA VAL A 217 -23.39 19.31 3.79
C VAL A 217 -24.15 18.31 2.94
N MET A 218 -25.43 18.17 3.21
CA MET A 218 -26.35 17.41 2.39
C MET A 218 -27.71 18.14 2.42
N ASP A 219 -28.17 18.55 1.25
CA ASP A 219 -29.34 19.41 1.06
C ASP A 219 -29.28 20.66 1.97
N GLU A 220 -30.25 20.89 2.84
CA GLU A 220 -30.29 22.01 3.77
C GLU A 220 -29.60 21.73 5.10
N VAL A 221 -29.02 20.54 5.27
CA VAL A 221 -28.41 20.13 6.53
C VAL A 221 -26.90 20.27 6.49
N LYS A 222 -26.36 20.89 7.51
CA LYS A 222 -24.93 21.00 7.79
C LYS A 222 -24.62 20.29 9.10
N SER A 223 -23.71 19.35 9.09
CA SER A 223 -23.27 18.65 10.29
C SER A 223 -21.74 18.68 10.47
N SER A 224 -21.29 18.69 11.71
CA SER A 224 -19.89 18.51 12.06
C SER A 224 -19.77 17.54 13.23
N ILE A 225 -18.79 16.65 13.18
CA ILE A 225 -18.58 15.63 14.19
C ILE A 225 -17.10 15.61 14.57
N SER A 226 -16.83 15.54 15.88
CA SER A 226 -15.51 15.25 16.43
C SER A 226 -15.60 14.02 17.32
N ILE A 227 -14.71 13.07 17.12
CA ILE A 227 -14.70 11.79 17.83
C ILE A 227 -13.37 11.60 18.56
N ASP A 228 -13.46 11.19 19.83
CA ASP A 228 -12.36 10.65 20.62
C ASP A 228 -12.68 9.21 21.01
N LEU A 229 -11.95 8.25 20.48
CA LEU A 229 -12.11 6.81 20.80
C LEU A 229 -11.51 6.49 22.18
N SER A 230 -11.93 7.21 23.22
CA SER A 230 -11.49 7.02 24.61
C SER A 230 -12.37 6.00 25.34
N THR A 231 -11.96 5.66 26.58
CA THR A 231 -12.78 4.81 27.46
C THR A 231 -13.82 5.61 28.25
N ARG A 232 -13.70 6.94 28.26
CA ARG A 232 -14.60 7.83 28.98
C ARG A 232 -15.78 8.18 28.11
N ARG A 233 -16.98 7.93 28.59
CA ARG A 233 -18.22 8.31 27.92
C ARG A 233 -18.43 9.81 28.03
N TYR A 234 -18.61 10.46 26.90
CA TYR A 234 -18.92 11.88 26.80
C TYR A 234 -19.67 12.17 25.50
N LEU A 235 -20.74 12.90 25.58
CA LEU A 235 -21.51 13.39 24.43
C LEU A 235 -21.77 14.88 24.59
N SER A 236 -21.46 15.67 23.57
CA SER A 236 -21.93 17.01 23.42
C SER A 236 -22.72 17.09 22.11
N PHE A 237 -24.01 17.30 22.22
CA PHE A 237 -24.89 17.41 21.06
C PHE A 237 -25.47 18.81 21.02
N LYS A 238 -25.28 19.52 19.91
CA LYS A 238 -25.83 20.86 19.68
C LYS A 238 -26.55 20.87 18.35
N THR A 239 -27.82 21.25 18.37
CA THR A 239 -28.64 21.35 17.18
C THR A 239 -29.51 22.59 17.25
N SER A 240 -29.90 23.14 16.10
CA SER A 240 -31.01 24.04 15.98
C SER A 240 -32.32 23.27 16.23
N LYS A 241 -33.44 23.96 16.41
CA LYS A 241 -34.74 23.31 16.65
C LYS A 241 -34.95 22.15 15.65
N LEU A 242 -35.07 20.94 16.20
CA LEU A 242 -35.54 19.76 15.46
C LEU A 242 -37.08 19.85 15.38
N ARG A 243 -37.65 19.25 14.35
CA ARG A 243 -39.08 18.94 14.31
C ARG A 243 -39.37 17.89 15.39
N GLU A 244 -40.60 17.85 15.90
CA GLU A 244 -40.99 16.85 16.90
C GLU A 244 -40.81 15.41 16.38
N LYS A 245 -41.02 15.23 15.08
CA LYS A 245 -40.81 13.96 14.41
C LYS A 245 -40.26 14.18 13.00
N VAL A 246 -39.29 13.37 12.57
CA VAL A 246 -38.75 13.33 11.22
C VAL A 246 -38.82 11.89 10.72
N GLY A 247 -39.78 11.59 9.84
CA GLY A 247 -40.06 10.21 9.43
C GLY A 247 -40.60 9.39 10.60
N GLU A 248 -39.89 8.31 10.88
CA GLU A 248 -40.16 7.41 12.02
C GLU A 248 -39.41 7.82 13.29
N PHE A 249 -38.63 8.91 13.24
CA PHE A 249 -37.84 9.46 14.35
C PHE A 249 -38.45 10.75 14.90
#